data_ab56dd94088de279ce6acb7bc4707356
#
_entry.id   ab56dd94088de279ce6acb7bc4707356
#
_cell.length_a   1.000
_cell.length_b   1.000
_cell.length_c   1.000
_cell.angle_alpha   90.00
_cell.angle_beta   90.00
_cell.angle_gamma   90.00
#
_symmetry.space_group_name_H-M   'P 1'
#
loop_
_entity.id
_entity.type
_entity.pdbx_description
1 polymer ?
#
loop_
_entity_poly.entity_id
_entity_poly.type
_entity_poly.pdbx_seq_one_letter_code
_entity_poly.pdbx_strand_id
1 'polypeptide(L)'
;SPAVLEEHHDAQNRMRKTTDQSRYCQPGAPSGFIALGERRWAVEPDGWHAARDHSWGLYAERRPLSPDSKWLPPKAPVGPQRSLRFWIIFRSEPFSGFYHLHEDSEGVRRQFDDVFGTPLGGAITRGWSGESFAIADARHSAEYHPGTKVLKNVEMTLTDARGGVWTQLFETAGPPWLGQTSGYYPGGWKDGGNVHTYHGSEELALEWDEFDFSRQPLLHDGYKTEDGHFDGFGRGEVKGQPVQGNVYLCSVRTTTPHGDVHWGAAHVEHYYNGPYRPYGFE
;
A
#
# COMPACT_ATOMS: atom_id res chain seq x y z
N SER A 1 -8.09 5.36 15.71
CA SER A 1 -7.15 6.48 15.72
C SER A 1 -7.61 7.59 14.79
N PRO A 2 -7.05 8.81 14.89
CA PRO A 2 -7.28 9.86 13.91
C PRO A 2 -6.86 9.42 12.51
N ALA A 3 -7.49 10.01 11.49
CA ALA A 3 -7.03 9.89 10.12
C ALA A 3 -5.74 10.70 9.93
N VAL A 4 -4.79 10.16 9.20
CA VAL A 4 -3.56 10.85 8.81
C VAL A 4 -3.66 11.22 7.34
N LEU A 5 -3.59 12.51 7.03
CA LEU A 5 -3.58 12.99 5.65
C LEU A 5 -2.33 12.46 4.96
N GLU A 6 -2.50 11.74 3.87
CA GLU A 6 -1.40 11.27 3.04
C GLU A 6 -0.96 12.34 2.07
N GLU A 7 -1.92 12.87 1.31
CA GLU A 7 -1.64 13.84 0.25
C GLU A 7 -2.87 14.62 -0.18
N HIS A 8 -2.59 15.78 -0.74
CA HIS A 8 -3.49 16.49 -1.65
C HIS A 8 -2.72 16.80 -2.93
N HIS A 9 -3.21 16.33 -4.07
CA HIS A 9 -2.57 16.52 -5.36
C HIS A 9 -3.48 17.30 -6.29
N ASP A 10 -2.98 18.44 -6.77
CA ASP A 10 -3.66 19.31 -7.73
C ASP A 10 -2.73 19.48 -8.95
N ALA A 11 -3.18 19.04 -10.11
CA ALA A 11 -2.45 19.19 -11.36
C ALA A 11 -3.32 19.79 -12.45
N GLN A 12 -2.69 20.64 -13.27
CA GLN A 12 -3.33 21.29 -14.40
C GLN A 12 -2.55 21.06 -15.68
N ASN A 13 -3.25 20.82 -16.76
CA ASN A 13 -2.70 20.80 -18.10
C ASN A 13 -3.32 21.95 -18.91
N ARG A 14 -2.51 22.97 -19.22
CA ARG A 14 -2.94 24.23 -19.81
C ARG A 14 -3.97 24.93 -18.89
N MET A 15 -5.20 25.10 -19.36
CA MET A 15 -6.29 25.73 -18.59
C MET A 15 -7.28 24.74 -18.00
N ARG A 16 -6.97 23.45 -18.07
CA ARG A 16 -7.86 22.38 -17.59
C ARG A 16 -7.25 21.66 -16.40
N LYS A 17 -8.00 21.58 -15.31
CA LYS A 17 -7.63 20.75 -14.17
C LYS A 17 -7.69 19.26 -14.59
N THR A 18 -6.61 18.54 -14.39
CA THR A 18 -6.48 17.12 -14.75
C THR A 18 -6.51 16.22 -13.53
N THR A 19 -6.09 16.73 -12.38
CA THR A 19 -6.12 16.01 -11.12
C THR A 19 -6.49 16.97 -10.00
N ASP A 20 -7.34 16.53 -9.09
CA ASP A 20 -7.67 17.17 -7.82
C ASP A 20 -8.06 16.06 -6.84
N GLN A 21 -7.07 15.51 -6.18
CA GLN A 21 -7.21 14.30 -5.39
C GLN A 21 -6.73 14.54 -3.96
N SER A 22 -7.50 14.07 -3.01
CA SER A 22 -7.07 13.98 -1.61
C SER A 22 -7.15 12.55 -1.14
N ARG A 23 -6.28 12.19 -0.19
CA ARG A 23 -6.21 10.85 0.41
C ARG A 23 -5.86 10.93 1.88
N TYR A 24 -6.47 10.08 2.68
CA TYR A 24 -6.06 9.85 4.05
C TYR A 24 -6.02 8.36 4.36
N CYS A 25 -5.20 8.00 5.35
CA CYS A 25 -5.08 6.66 5.89
C CYS A 25 -5.46 6.66 7.36
N GLN A 26 -6.10 5.58 7.80
CA GLN A 26 -6.56 5.46 9.17
C GLN A 26 -6.44 4.03 9.67
N PRO A 27 -5.63 3.77 10.70
CA PRO A 27 -5.66 2.51 11.43
C PRO A 27 -6.87 2.46 12.37
N GLY A 28 -7.40 1.27 12.60
CA GLY A 28 -8.58 1.09 13.43
C GLY A 28 -8.55 -0.18 14.27
N ALA A 29 -9.42 -0.19 15.28
CA ALA A 29 -9.77 -1.34 16.10
C ALA A 29 -11.21 -1.74 15.75
N PRO A 30 -11.41 -2.71 14.86
CA PRO A 30 -12.75 -3.07 14.42
C PRO A 30 -13.45 -3.93 15.47
N SER A 31 -14.77 -3.87 15.50
CA SER A 31 -15.62 -4.76 16.30
C SER A 31 -16.88 -5.14 15.53
N GLY A 32 -17.42 -6.31 15.83
CA GLY A 32 -18.64 -6.80 15.22
C GLY A 32 -18.49 -8.22 14.67
N PHE A 33 -18.81 -8.43 13.41
CA PHE A 33 -18.63 -9.72 12.75
C PHE A 33 -18.43 -9.58 11.24
N ILE A 34 -17.79 -10.57 10.65
CA ILE A 34 -17.75 -10.80 9.21
C ILE A 34 -18.52 -12.07 8.91
N ALA A 35 -19.38 -12.04 7.90
CA ALA A 35 -20.10 -13.21 7.41
C ALA A 35 -19.87 -13.38 5.91
N LEU A 36 -19.57 -14.62 5.49
CA LEU A 36 -19.41 -14.99 4.09
C LEU A 36 -20.04 -16.37 3.88
N GLY A 37 -21.15 -16.43 3.17
CA GLY A 37 -21.98 -17.64 3.09
C GLY A 37 -22.43 -18.09 4.47
N GLU A 38 -22.16 -19.35 4.82
CA GLU A 38 -22.48 -19.92 6.14
C GLU A 38 -21.42 -19.64 7.22
N ARG A 39 -20.26 -19.10 6.81
CA ARG A 39 -19.17 -18.80 7.74
C ARG A 39 -19.39 -17.44 8.41
N ARG A 40 -19.09 -17.40 9.71
CA ARG A 40 -19.16 -16.16 10.50
C ARG A 40 -17.98 -16.09 11.45
N TRP A 41 -17.34 -14.92 11.51
CA TRP A 41 -16.24 -14.64 12.41
C TRP A 41 -16.61 -13.47 13.31
N ALA A 42 -16.43 -13.64 14.61
CA ALA A 42 -16.45 -12.53 15.55
C ALA A 42 -15.22 -11.64 15.30
N VAL A 43 -15.42 -10.34 15.33
CA VAL A 43 -14.37 -9.34 15.16
C VAL A 43 -14.25 -8.58 16.48
N GLU A 44 -13.13 -8.79 17.15
CA GLU A 44 -12.84 -8.19 18.46
C GLU A 44 -11.61 -7.28 18.36
N PRO A 45 -11.63 -6.10 19.00
CA PRO A 45 -10.59 -5.10 18.84
C PRO A 45 -9.17 -5.57 19.17
N ASP A 46 -9.05 -6.52 20.11
CA ASP A 46 -7.76 -7.03 20.58
C ASP A 46 -7.12 -8.04 19.61
N GLY A 47 -7.94 -8.72 18.81
CA GLY A 47 -7.50 -9.75 17.87
C GLY A 47 -7.50 -9.32 16.41
N TRP A 48 -8.06 -8.15 16.12
CA TRP A 48 -8.25 -7.67 14.75
C TRP A 48 -7.64 -6.29 14.53
N HIS A 49 -7.11 -6.09 13.37
CA HIS A 49 -6.59 -4.81 12.90
C HIS A 49 -7.36 -4.37 11.66
N ALA A 50 -7.72 -3.09 11.60
CA ALA A 50 -8.30 -2.47 10.43
C ALA A 50 -7.36 -1.40 9.87
N ALA A 51 -7.22 -1.42 8.56
CA ALA A 51 -6.53 -0.37 7.81
C ALA A 51 -7.51 0.22 6.80
N ARG A 52 -7.63 1.54 6.77
CA ARG A 52 -8.44 2.26 5.81
C ARG A 52 -7.58 3.19 4.99
N ASP A 53 -7.58 2.98 3.69
CA ASP A 53 -7.16 3.94 2.68
C ASP A 53 -8.43 4.55 2.08
N HIS A 54 -8.50 5.86 2.02
CA HIS A 54 -9.62 6.57 1.42
C HIS A 54 -9.14 7.75 0.59
N SER A 55 -9.45 7.69 -0.68
CA SER A 55 -9.14 8.74 -1.64
C SER A 55 -10.40 9.20 -2.37
N TRP A 56 -10.44 10.47 -2.71
CA TRP A 56 -11.52 11.07 -3.48
C TRP A 56 -11.02 12.22 -4.35
N GLY A 57 -11.79 12.57 -5.35
CA GLY A 57 -11.51 13.70 -6.23
C GLY A 57 -11.44 13.35 -7.69
N LEU A 58 -10.81 14.23 -8.47
CA LEU A 58 -10.66 14.09 -9.92
C LEU A 58 -9.38 13.34 -10.26
N TYR A 59 -9.51 12.25 -11.01
CA TYR A 59 -8.41 11.37 -11.45
C TYR A 59 -8.25 11.34 -12.96
N ALA A 60 -8.42 12.44 -13.66
CA ALA A 60 -8.46 12.46 -15.12
C ALA A 60 -7.16 11.97 -15.80
N GLU A 61 -6.04 11.97 -15.08
CA GLU A 61 -4.77 11.42 -15.59
C GLU A 61 -4.64 9.90 -15.40
N ARG A 62 -5.51 9.32 -14.55
CA ARG A 62 -5.50 7.90 -14.26
C ARG A 62 -6.46 7.12 -15.15
N ARG A 63 -6.28 7.14 -16.43
CA ARG A 63 -7.01 6.30 -17.40
C ARG A 63 -8.46 6.72 -17.67
N PRO A 64 -8.91 6.53 -18.91
CA PRO A 64 -10.28 6.75 -19.29
C PRO A 64 -11.22 5.83 -18.52
N LEU A 65 -12.32 6.39 -18.06
CA LEU A 65 -13.38 5.70 -17.32
C LEU A 65 -14.29 4.83 -18.22
N SER A 66 -14.00 4.75 -19.51
CA SER A 66 -14.79 3.97 -20.47
C SER A 66 -13.96 2.84 -21.07
N PRO A 67 -14.49 1.61 -21.14
CA PRO A 67 -13.82 0.51 -21.83
C PRO A 67 -13.55 0.79 -23.31
N ASP A 68 -14.32 1.68 -23.94
CA ASP A 68 -14.18 2.05 -25.36
C ASP A 68 -13.14 3.15 -25.62
N SER A 69 -12.60 3.75 -24.57
CA SER A 69 -11.59 4.79 -24.74
C SER A 69 -10.27 4.17 -25.13
N LYS A 70 -9.80 4.53 -26.32
CA LYS A 70 -8.48 4.15 -26.80
C LYS A 70 -7.41 4.60 -25.81
N TRP A 71 -6.64 3.67 -25.33
CA TRP A 71 -5.52 3.93 -24.43
C TRP A 71 -4.55 4.91 -25.08
N LEU A 72 -4.38 6.05 -24.45
CA LEU A 72 -3.18 6.81 -24.68
C LEU A 72 -2.02 6.02 -24.07
N PRO A 73 -0.92 5.83 -24.80
CA PRO A 73 0.25 5.20 -24.21
C PRO A 73 0.63 5.98 -22.94
N PRO A 74 1.06 5.29 -21.87
CA PRO A 74 1.52 5.98 -20.69
C PRO A 74 2.60 6.98 -21.12
N LYS A 75 2.49 8.21 -20.63
CA LYS A 75 3.51 9.23 -20.81
C LYS A 75 4.83 8.64 -20.31
N ALA A 76 5.86 8.65 -21.16
CA ALA A 76 7.17 8.22 -20.69
C ALA A 76 7.56 9.05 -19.47
N PRO A 77 8.00 8.43 -18.36
CA PRO A 77 8.38 9.16 -17.18
C PRO A 77 9.54 10.11 -17.51
N VAL A 78 9.42 11.34 -17.05
CA VAL A 78 10.47 12.36 -17.18
C VAL A 78 11.03 12.58 -15.78
N GLY A 79 12.32 12.31 -15.59
CA GLY A 79 12.96 12.51 -14.29
C GLY A 79 13.29 11.22 -13.53
N PRO A 80 13.71 11.34 -12.26
CA PRO A 80 14.04 10.20 -11.42
C PRO A 80 12.85 9.26 -11.25
N GLN A 81 13.12 7.95 -11.33
CA GLN A 81 12.11 6.93 -11.13
C GLN A 81 12.15 6.43 -9.68
N ARG A 82 10.99 6.20 -9.10
CA ARG A 82 10.87 5.54 -7.83
C ARG A 82 11.20 4.06 -7.99
N SER A 83 12.13 3.57 -7.18
CA SER A 83 12.49 2.16 -7.12
C SER A 83 11.92 1.45 -5.90
N LEU A 84 11.88 2.11 -4.76
CA LEU A 84 11.37 1.53 -3.51
C LEU A 84 10.15 2.29 -3.02
N ARG A 85 9.19 1.54 -2.52
CA ARG A 85 8.05 2.04 -1.76
C ARG A 85 7.89 1.26 -0.45
N PHE A 86 7.70 1.99 0.64
CA PHE A 86 7.00 1.56 1.84
C PHE A 86 5.78 2.45 2.07
N TRP A 87 4.65 1.84 2.37
CA TRP A 87 3.42 2.48 2.73
C TRP A 87 2.79 1.67 3.86
N ILE A 88 2.70 2.27 5.04
CA ILE A 88 2.50 1.53 6.28
C ILE A 88 1.38 2.15 7.08
N ILE A 89 0.34 1.36 7.37
CA ILE A 89 -0.68 1.66 8.36
C ILE A 89 -0.46 0.72 9.54
N PHE A 90 -0.29 1.23 10.74
CA PHE A 90 -0.01 0.42 11.92
C PHE A 90 -0.84 0.84 13.13
N ARG A 91 -1.00 -0.11 14.07
CA ARG A 91 -1.58 0.11 15.38
C ARG A 91 -0.78 -0.71 16.41
N SER A 92 -0.21 -0.04 17.40
CA SER A 92 0.49 -0.62 18.56
C SER A 92 0.13 0.23 19.80
N GLU A 93 -0.98 -0.09 20.44
CA GLU A 93 -1.57 0.72 21.51
C GLU A 93 -0.55 1.21 22.56
N PRO A 94 -0.58 2.49 22.97
CA PRO A 94 -1.57 3.51 22.61
C PRO A 94 -1.25 4.27 21.31
N PHE A 95 -0.26 3.83 20.53
CA PHE A 95 0.18 4.48 19.31
C PHE A 95 -0.42 3.82 18.08
N SER A 96 -0.64 4.63 17.08
CA SER A 96 -1.07 4.19 15.76
C SER A 96 -0.69 5.23 14.71
N GLY A 97 -0.76 4.92 13.44
CA GLY A 97 -0.45 5.91 12.45
C GLY A 97 -0.35 5.37 11.03
N PHE A 98 0.05 6.28 10.19
CA PHE A 98 0.37 6.05 8.81
C PHE A 98 1.62 6.81 8.43
N TYR A 99 2.47 6.22 7.62
CA TYR A 99 3.54 6.90 6.92
C TYR A 99 3.94 6.16 5.65
N HIS A 100 4.56 6.90 4.74
CA HIS A 100 5.11 6.35 3.51
C HIS A 100 6.54 6.83 3.29
N LEU A 101 7.28 6.04 2.50
CA LEU A 101 8.65 6.31 2.09
C LEU A 101 8.85 5.86 0.65
N HIS A 102 9.46 6.74 -0.15
CA HIS A 102 9.81 6.46 -1.54
C HIS A 102 11.26 6.84 -1.80
N GLU A 103 11.99 5.95 -2.46
CA GLU A 103 13.39 6.15 -2.82
C GLU A 103 13.67 5.73 -4.26
N ASP A 104 14.70 6.32 -4.86
CA ASP A 104 15.23 5.93 -6.17
C ASP A 104 16.10 4.66 -6.07
N SER A 105 16.70 4.24 -7.18
CA SER A 105 17.58 3.05 -7.23
C SER A 105 18.84 3.15 -6.37
N GLU A 106 19.23 4.37 -5.97
CA GLU A 106 20.38 4.61 -5.11
C GLU A 106 20.03 4.73 -3.62
N GLY A 107 18.74 4.59 -3.27
CA GLY A 107 18.27 4.80 -1.90
C GLY A 107 18.12 6.27 -1.53
N VAL A 108 17.95 7.14 -2.52
CA VAL A 108 17.81 8.58 -2.29
C VAL A 108 16.35 9.00 -2.41
N ARG A 109 15.84 9.68 -1.40
CA ARG A 109 14.51 10.29 -1.42
C ARG A 109 14.52 11.52 -2.33
N ARG A 110 13.65 11.50 -3.32
CA ARG A 110 13.47 12.59 -4.29
C ARG A 110 12.00 12.79 -4.56
N GLN A 111 11.65 13.94 -5.10
CA GLN A 111 10.34 14.11 -5.71
C GLN A 111 10.29 13.28 -7.00
N PHE A 112 9.26 12.46 -7.14
CA PHE A 112 9.02 11.58 -8.28
C PHE A 112 7.77 12.00 -9.02
N ASP A 113 7.76 11.90 -10.34
CA ASP A 113 6.62 12.28 -11.17
C ASP A 113 5.42 11.33 -11.01
N ASP A 114 5.67 10.09 -10.59
CA ASP A 114 4.65 9.06 -10.38
C ASP A 114 4.17 8.97 -8.93
N VAL A 115 4.72 9.79 -8.04
CA VAL A 115 4.34 9.87 -6.62
C VAL A 115 3.57 11.16 -6.38
N PHE A 116 2.39 11.00 -5.86
CA PHE A 116 1.61 12.11 -5.35
C PHE A 116 2.17 12.52 -3.97
N GLY A 117 2.36 13.81 -3.78
CA GLY A 117 2.88 14.32 -2.53
C GLY A 117 4.40 14.21 -2.36
N THR A 118 4.86 14.11 -1.12
CA THR A 118 6.28 14.08 -0.75
C THR A 118 6.84 12.65 -0.77
N PRO A 119 8.17 12.47 -0.93
CA PRO A 119 8.78 11.14 -0.87
C PRO A 119 8.80 10.52 0.53
N LEU A 120 8.51 11.29 1.55
CA LEU A 120 8.34 10.87 2.93
C LEU A 120 7.24 11.70 3.56
N GLY A 121 6.29 11.06 4.24
CA GLY A 121 5.22 11.75 4.94
C GLY A 121 4.47 10.84 5.88
N GLY A 122 3.58 11.43 6.67
CA GLY A 122 2.76 10.73 7.64
C GLY A 122 3.04 11.11 9.08
N ALA A 123 2.41 10.40 10.00
CA ALA A 123 2.52 10.67 11.44
C ALA A 123 2.26 9.44 12.29
N ILE A 124 2.83 9.44 13.48
CA ILE A 124 2.46 8.59 14.61
C ILE A 124 1.49 9.40 15.49
N THR A 125 0.41 8.80 15.95
CA THR A 125 -0.57 9.44 16.85
C THR A 125 -0.73 8.63 18.12
N ARG A 126 -0.96 9.32 19.23
CA ARG A 126 -1.22 8.70 20.53
C ARG A 126 -2.70 8.80 20.87
N GLY A 127 -3.38 7.65 20.88
CA GLY A 127 -4.82 7.61 21.17
C GLY A 127 -5.68 8.25 20.06
N TRP A 128 -6.99 8.36 20.32
CA TRP A 128 -7.95 8.86 19.34
C TRP A 128 -7.88 10.38 19.12
N SER A 129 -7.68 11.14 20.16
CA SER A 129 -7.62 12.62 20.11
C SER A 129 -6.30 13.15 20.65
N GLY A 130 -5.30 12.29 20.66
CA GLY A 130 -4.03 12.58 21.30
C GLY A 130 -3.03 13.30 20.43
N GLU A 131 -1.83 13.32 20.93
CA GLU A 131 -0.70 13.98 20.33
C GLU A 131 -0.30 13.32 19.01
N SER A 132 0.04 14.14 18.02
CA SER A 132 0.53 13.70 16.72
C SER A 132 2.00 14.05 16.55
N PHE A 133 2.78 13.10 16.03
CA PHE A 133 4.21 13.20 15.79
C PHE A 133 4.43 13.04 14.28
N ALA A 134 4.52 14.16 13.57
CA ALA A 134 4.79 14.15 12.13
C ALA A 134 6.18 13.56 11.84
N ILE A 135 6.30 12.69 10.86
CA ILE A 135 7.57 12.07 10.48
C ILE A 135 8.40 13.07 9.65
N ALA A 136 9.62 13.35 10.11
CA ALA A 136 10.57 14.26 9.46
C ALA A 136 11.73 13.52 8.77
N ASP A 137 12.12 12.36 9.31
CA ASP A 137 13.14 11.49 8.69
C ASP A 137 12.80 10.00 8.93
N ALA A 138 13.24 9.14 8.01
CA ALA A 138 13.07 7.71 8.12
C ALA A 138 14.30 6.99 7.55
N ARG A 139 14.68 5.91 8.19
CA ARG A 139 15.67 4.95 7.70
C ARG A 139 15.09 3.56 7.83
N HIS A 140 15.52 2.65 6.98
CA HIS A 140 15.05 1.27 7.04
C HIS A 140 16.18 0.27 6.88
N SER A 141 15.99 -0.89 7.48
CA SER A 141 16.82 -2.08 7.29
C SER A 141 15.89 -3.27 7.11
N ALA A 142 15.88 -3.87 5.94
CA ALA A 142 14.97 -4.94 5.58
C ALA A 142 15.70 -6.25 5.29
N GLU A 143 15.10 -7.36 5.72
CA GLU A 143 15.51 -8.70 5.36
C GLU A 143 14.49 -9.32 4.39
N TYR A 144 15.00 -10.07 3.44
CA TYR A 144 14.20 -10.73 2.41
C TYR A 144 14.39 -12.24 2.47
N HIS A 145 13.42 -12.98 1.99
CA HIS A 145 13.59 -14.41 1.79
C HIS A 145 14.69 -14.66 0.74
N PRO A 146 15.62 -15.61 0.99
CA PRO A 146 16.77 -15.82 0.15
C PRO A 146 16.45 -15.97 -1.34
N GLY A 147 17.15 -15.22 -2.18
CA GLY A 147 16.97 -15.24 -3.64
C GLY A 147 15.71 -14.57 -4.14
N THR A 148 15.06 -13.74 -3.32
CA THR A 148 13.78 -13.10 -3.66
C THR A 148 13.76 -11.62 -3.25
N LYS A 149 12.70 -10.90 -3.70
CA LYS A 149 12.35 -9.57 -3.20
C LYS A 149 11.16 -9.63 -2.22
N VAL A 150 10.84 -10.82 -1.68
CA VAL A 150 9.75 -11.00 -0.71
C VAL A 150 10.25 -10.65 0.68
N LEU A 151 9.61 -9.66 1.28
CA LEU A 151 9.95 -9.14 2.61
C LEU A 151 9.75 -10.22 3.69
N LYS A 152 10.73 -10.38 4.56
CA LYS A 152 10.65 -11.20 5.76
C LYS A 152 10.40 -10.33 7.00
N ASN A 153 11.19 -9.28 7.15
CA ASN A 153 11.00 -8.26 8.18
C ASN A 153 11.59 -6.92 7.72
N VAL A 154 11.20 -5.85 8.38
CA VAL A 154 11.84 -4.55 8.22
C VAL A 154 11.85 -3.79 9.55
N GLU A 155 12.99 -3.24 9.88
CA GLU A 155 13.14 -2.25 10.94
C GLU A 155 13.12 -0.85 10.35
N MET A 156 12.22 -0.01 10.86
CA MET A 156 12.13 1.40 10.55
C MET A 156 12.63 2.21 11.72
N THR A 157 13.59 3.11 11.49
CA THR A 157 13.99 4.16 12.43
C THR A 157 13.40 5.47 11.93
N LEU A 158 12.48 6.03 12.68
CA LEU A 158 11.74 7.25 12.33
C LEU A 158 12.17 8.38 13.26
N THR A 159 12.43 9.55 12.70
CA THR A 159 12.62 10.77 13.48
C THR A 159 11.41 11.67 13.28
N ASP A 160 10.74 12.04 14.37
CA ASP A 160 9.63 12.97 14.30
C ASP A 160 10.10 14.43 14.19
N ALA A 161 9.19 15.33 13.88
CA ALA A 161 9.47 16.76 13.71
C ALA A 161 9.96 17.47 15.00
N ARG A 162 9.89 16.80 16.15
CA ARG A 162 10.40 17.30 17.43
C ARG A 162 11.76 16.71 17.81
N GLY A 163 12.30 15.82 16.93
CA GLY A 163 13.57 15.14 17.12
C GLY A 163 13.48 13.84 17.94
N GLY A 164 12.28 13.39 18.27
CA GLY A 164 12.06 12.09 18.92
C GLY A 164 12.37 10.94 17.95
N VAL A 165 13.10 9.93 18.40
CA VAL A 165 13.47 8.76 17.60
C VAL A 165 12.60 7.57 17.99
N TRP A 166 11.88 7.02 17.02
CA TRP A 166 11.02 5.86 17.14
C TRP A 166 11.65 4.70 16.36
N THR A 167 11.56 3.51 16.89
CA THR A 167 11.94 2.29 16.16
C THR A 167 10.74 1.39 16.02
N GLN A 168 10.49 0.89 14.81
CA GLN A 168 9.43 -0.07 14.55
C GLN A 168 10.00 -1.28 13.82
N LEU A 169 9.86 -2.47 14.41
CA LEU A 169 10.17 -3.73 13.75
C LEU A 169 8.86 -4.36 13.27
N PHE A 170 8.76 -4.59 11.97
CA PHE A 170 7.66 -5.29 11.32
C PHE A 170 8.13 -6.69 10.92
N GLU A 171 7.40 -7.71 11.33
CA GLU A 171 7.64 -9.10 10.96
C GLU A 171 6.43 -9.63 10.21
N THR A 172 6.64 -10.20 9.02
CA THR A 172 5.54 -10.68 8.18
C THR A 172 4.85 -11.88 8.82
N ALA A 173 3.51 -11.84 8.88
CA ALA A 173 2.69 -12.89 9.50
C ALA A 173 2.26 -13.98 8.50
N GLY A 174 2.59 -13.84 7.23
CA GLY A 174 2.22 -14.78 6.19
C GLY A 174 2.70 -14.35 4.81
N PRO A 175 2.27 -15.03 3.74
CA PRO A 175 2.66 -14.67 2.38
C PRO A 175 2.12 -13.30 2.00
N PRO A 176 2.86 -12.57 1.16
CA PRO A 176 2.35 -11.34 0.56
C PRO A 176 1.23 -11.66 -0.43
N TRP A 177 0.35 -10.71 -0.63
CA TRP A 177 -0.66 -10.76 -1.68
C TRP A 177 -0.52 -9.55 -2.60
N LEU A 178 -1.06 -9.68 -3.82
CA LEU A 178 -1.08 -8.58 -4.77
C LEU A 178 -2.33 -7.74 -4.48
N GLY A 179 -2.13 -6.56 -3.86
CA GLY A 179 -3.24 -5.67 -3.50
C GLY A 179 -4.01 -5.11 -4.70
N GLN A 180 -3.41 -5.19 -5.89
CA GLN A 180 -3.98 -4.73 -7.14
C GLN A 180 -4.37 -5.92 -8.04
N THR A 181 -5.10 -6.89 -7.49
CA THR A 181 -5.61 -8.04 -8.24
C THR A 181 -6.69 -7.62 -9.25
N SER A 182 -7.65 -8.44 -9.54
CA SER A 182 -8.64 -8.28 -10.60
C SER A 182 -9.26 -6.89 -10.75
N GLY A 183 -9.41 -6.15 -9.68
CA GLY A 183 -10.06 -4.84 -9.72
C GLY A 183 -9.27 -3.71 -10.41
N TYR A 184 -7.95 -3.79 -10.50
CA TYR A 184 -7.10 -2.69 -10.98
C TYR A 184 -6.72 -2.76 -12.45
N TYR A 185 -6.86 -3.93 -13.08
CA TYR A 185 -6.44 -4.13 -14.46
C TYR A 185 -7.64 -4.13 -15.40
N PRO A 186 -7.48 -3.60 -16.63
CA PRO A 186 -8.55 -3.66 -17.63
C PRO A 186 -8.99 -5.09 -17.89
N GLY A 187 -10.30 -5.30 -17.95
CA GLY A 187 -10.88 -6.63 -18.18
C GLY A 187 -10.91 -7.52 -16.93
N GLY A 188 -10.46 -7.03 -15.78
CA GLY A 188 -10.45 -7.81 -14.55
C GLY A 188 -11.83 -8.08 -13.96
N TRP A 189 -12.82 -7.27 -14.31
CA TRP A 189 -14.21 -7.47 -13.90
C TRP A 189 -14.98 -8.29 -14.92
N LYS A 190 -16.07 -8.94 -14.50
CA LYS A 190 -16.91 -9.79 -15.36
C LYS A 190 -17.56 -9.06 -16.54
N ASP A 191 -17.75 -7.76 -16.40
CA ASP A 191 -18.23 -6.88 -17.47
C ASP A 191 -17.13 -6.38 -18.41
N GLY A 192 -15.88 -6.83 -18.19
CA GLY A 192 -14.70 -6.38 -18.93
C GLY A 192 -14.13 -5.05 -18.45
N GLY A 193 -14.67 -4.49 -17.37
CA GLY A 193 -14.22 -3.25 -16.74
C GLY A 193 -13.13 -3.44 -15.67
N ASN A 194 -13.04 -2.47 -14.78
CA ASN A 194 -12.17 -2.45 -13.60
C ASN A 194 -12.72 -1.48 -12.54
N VAL A 195 -12.01 -1.26 -11.45
CA VAL A 195 -12.42 -0.34 -10.36
C VAL A 195 -12.67 1.11 -10.80
N HIS A 196 -12.23 1.51 -11.99
CA HIS A 196 -12.43 2.84 -12.55
C HIS A 196 -13.57 2.89 -13.58
N THR A 197 -14.23 1.78 -13.87
CA THR A 197 -15.36 1.73 -14.80
C THR A 197 -16.58 2.36 -14.14
N TYR A 198 -17.24 3.27 -14.88
CA TYR A 198 -18.47 3.89 -14.42
C TYR A 198 -19.68 3.00 -14.70
N HIS A 199 -20.41 2.64 -13.66
CA HIS A 199 -21.57 1.75 -13.74
C HIS A 199 -22.93 2.48 -13.56
N GLY A 200 -22.93 3.80 -13.50
CA GLY A 200 -24.12 4.61 -13.23
C GLY A 200 -24.09 5.26 -11.85
N SER A 201 -24.90 6.29 -11.67
CA SER A 201 -24.93 7.05 -10.41
C SER A 201 -25.68 6.35 -9.29
N GLU A 202 -26.58 5.44 -9.64
CA GLU A 202 -27.48 4.76 -8.70
C GLU A 202 -27.15 3.27 -8.52
N GLU A 203 -26.11 2.78 -9.20
CA GLU A 203 -25.75 1.37 -9.17
C GLU A 203 -24.52 1.12 -8.30
N LEU A 204 -24.58 0.05 -7.51
CA LEU A 204 -23.45 -0.51 -6.82
C LEU A 204 -22.92 -1.72 -7.60
N ALA A 205 -21.75 -1.59 -8.22
CA ALA A 205 -21.06 -2.71 -8.80
C ALA A 205 -20.18 -3.37 -7.74
N LEU A 206 -20.30 -4.68 -7.59
CA LEU A 206 -19.53 -5.48 -6.62
C LEU A 206 -18.93 -6.69 -7.32
N GLU A 207 -17.62 -6.79 -7.24
CA GLU A 207 -16.85 -7.96 -7.66
C GLU A 207 -16.02 -8.46 -6.48
N TRP A 208 -15.73 -9.75 -6.48
CA TRP A 208 -14.84 -10.36 -5.47
C TRP A 208 -14.06 -11.52 -6.08
N ASP A 209 -12.91 -11.76 -5.49
CA ASP A 209 -12.06 -12.90 -5.75
C ASP A 209 -11.89 -13.72 -4.48
N GLU A 210 -11.74 -15.03 -4.62
CA GLU A 210 -11.44 -15.94 -3.52
C GLU A 210 -10.10 -16.64 -3.79
N PHE A 211 -9.20 -16.56 -2.80
CA PHE A 211 -7.88 -17.15 -2.89
C PHE A 211 -7.60 -18.07 -1.71
N ASP A 212 -7.15 -19.29 -2.00
CA ASP A 212 -6.78 -20.27 -0.98
C ASP A 212 -5.26 -20.25 -0.75
N PHE A 213 -4.85 -19.58 0.30
CA PHE A 213 -3.43 -19.53 0.72
C PHE A 213 -2.92 -20.80 1.39
N SER A 214 -3.81 -21.72 1.80
CA SER A 214 -3.43 -22.89 2.59
C SER A 214 -2.49 -23.84 1.86
N ARG A 215 -2.49 -23.80 0.54
CA ARG A 215 -1.70 -24.68 -0.33
C ARG A 215 -0.54 -23.99 -1.01
N GLN A 216 -0.36 -22.70 -0.77
CA GLN A 216 0.64 -21.91 -1.48
C GLN A 216 1.77 -21.49 -0.56
N PRO A 217 3.02 -21.77 -0.92
CA PRO A 217 4.16 -21.32 -0.17
C PRO A 217 4.34 -19.80 -0.28
N LEU A 218 5.15 -19.20 0.61
CA LEU A 218 5.52 -17.79 0.59
C LEU A 218 6.03 -17.30 -0.78
N LEU A 219 6.59 -18.19 -1.56
CA LEU A 219 7.22 -17.93 -2.84
C LEU A 219 6.55 -18.79 -3.92
N HIS A 220 5.36 -18.45 -4.30
CA HIS A 220 4.74 -19.08 -5.44
C HIS A 220 4.65 -18.11 -6.61
N ASP A 221 4.65 -18.65 -7.80
CA ASP A 221 4.30 -17.90 -8.98
C ASP A 221 2.78 -17.70 -8.99
N GLY A 222 2.34 -16.48 -9.19
CA GLY A 222 0.92 -16.21 -9.41
C GLY A 222 0.44 -16.84 -10.70
N TYR A 223 -0.87 -16.98 -10.84
CA TYR A 223 -1.44 -17.42 -12.11
C TYR A 223 -1.33 -16.33 -13.14
N LYS A 224 -1.21 -16.76 -14.38
CA LYS A 224 -1.37 -15.90 -15.53
C LYS A 224 -2.59 -16.36 -16.29
N THR A 225 -3.57 -15.51 -16.41
CA THR A 225 -4.69 -15.75 -17.33
C THR A 225 -4.27 -15.53 -18.77
N GLU A 226 -5.02 -16.05 -19.74
CA GLU A 226 -4.70 -15.96 -21.18
C GLU A 226 -4.55 -14.51 -21.66
N ASP A 227 -5.25 -13.57 -21.04
CA ASP A 227 -5.18 -12.13 -21.31
C ASP A 227 -4.07 -11.41 -20.52
N GLY A 228 -3.30 -12.14 -19.73
CA GLY A 228 -2.19 -11.61 -18.94
C GLY A 228 -2.57 -10.99 -17.61
N HIS A 229 -3.78 -11.26 -17.12
CA HIS A 229 -4.18 -10.90 -15.77
C HIS A 229 -3.52 -11.79 -14.72
N PHE A 230 -3.54 -11.29 -13.53
CA PHE A 230 -3.01 -11.96 -12.37
C PHE A 230 -4.14 -12.56 -11.55
N ASP A 231 -4.12 -13.87 -11.42
CA ASP A 231 -4.94 -14.58 -10.45
C ASP A 231 -4.04 -15.20 -9.40
N GLY A 232 -3.59 -14.45 -8.45
CA GLY A 232 -2.81 -15.06 -7.40
C GLY A 232 -1.81 -14.16 -6.72
N PHE A 233 -0.98 -14.76 -5.95
CA PHE A 233 -0.15 -14.14 -4.95
C PHE A 233 1.32 -14.38 -5.20
N GLY A 234 2.12 -13.45 -4.71
CA GLY A 234 3.56 -13.60 -4.73
C GLY A 234 4.15 -13.18 -6.06
N ARG A 235 4.51 -14.13 -6.89
CA ARG A 235 5.10 -13.86 -8.19
C ARG A 235 4.14 -14.14 -9.31
N GLY A 236 4.30 -13.42 -10.40
CA GLY A 236 3.63 -13.69 -11.64
C GLY A 236 4.00 -12.68 -12.70
N GLU A 237 3.25 -12.63 -13.77
CA GLU A 237 3.49 -11.71 -14.86
C GLU A 237 2.21 -10.98 -15.26
N VAL A 238 2.32 -9.69 -15.51
CA VAL A 238 1.30 -8.91 -16.20
C VAL A 238 1.88 -8.46 -17.53
N LYS A 239 1.27 -8.89 -18.62
CA LYS A 239 1.75 -8.58 -20.00
C LYS A 239 3.24 -8.88 -20.20
N GLY A 240 3.71 -10.01 -19.68
CA GLY A 240 5.10 -10.45 -19.79
C GLY A 240 6.07 -9.76 -18.81
N GLN A 241 5.57 -8.88 -17.93
CA GLN A 241 6.38 -8.26 -16.90
C GLN A 241 6.21 -8.98 -15.56
N PRO A 242 7.30 -9.39 -14.89
CA PRO A 242 7.22 -10.02 -13.59
C PRO A 242 6.67 -9.03 -12.56
N VAL A 243 5.77 -9.51 -11.71
CA VAL A 243 5.26 -8.76 -10.56
C VAL A 243 5.33 -9.62 -9.30
N GLN A 244 5.28 -8.99 -8.15
CA GLN A 244 5.33 -9.65 -6.86
C GLN A 244 4.16 -9.19 -5.99
N GLY A 245 3.76 -10.03 -5.04
CA GLY A 245 2.89 -9.61 -3.96
C GLY A 245 3.52 -8.43 -3.22
N ASN A 246 2.73 -7.41 -2.97
CA ASN A 246 3.20 -6.15 -2.42
C ASN A 246 2.51 -5.75 -1.11
N VAL A 247 1.52 -6.51 -0.67
CA VAL A 247 0.79 -6.27 0.57
C VAL A 247 1.12 -7.34 1.59
N TYR A 248 1.56 -6.91 2.76
CA TYR A 248 1.97 -7.76 3.87
C TYR A 248 1.12 -7.45 5.10
N LEU A 249 0.65 -8.49 5.77
CA LEU A 249 0.19 -8.39 7.14
C LEU A 249 1.38 -8.65 8.06
N CYS A 250 1.62 -7.73 8.99
CA CYS A 250 2.77 -7.81 9.88
C CYS A 250 2.34 -7.69 11.35
N SER A 251 3.06 -8.35 12.24
CA SER A 251 3.18 -7.87 13.61
C SER A 251 4.07 -6.62 13.63
N VAL A 252 3.86 -5.75 14.59
CA VAL A 252 4.71 -4.57 14.78
C VAL A 252 5.10 -4.43 16.24
N ARG A 253 6.38 -4.18 16.47
CA ARG A 253 6.94 -3.76 17.76
C ARG A 253 7.40 -2.31 17.65
N THR A 254 6.70 -1.41 18.31
CA THR A 254 7.04 0.02 18.35
C THR A 254 7.80 0.34 19.62
N THR A 255 8.98 0.95 19.50
CA THR A 255 9.75 1.50 20.61
C THR A 255 9.67 3.03 20.54
N THR A 256 9.21 3.64 21.62
CA THR A 256 9.07 5.10 21.71
C THR A 256 10.42 5.80 21.91
N PRO A 257 10.51 7.13 21.76
CA PRO A 257 11.72 7.90 22.10
C PRO A 257 12.18 7.76 23.55
N HIS A 258 11.30 7.32 24.46
CA HIS A 258 11.60 7.07 25.87
C HIS A 258 11.98 5.62 26.19
N GLY A 259 11.96 4.74 25.18
CA GLY A 259 12.31 3.34 25.33
C GLY A 259 11.13 2.41 25.69
N ASP A 260 9.91 2.94 25.80
CA ASP A 260 8.72 2.11 26.01
C ASP A 260 8.42 1.26 24.78
N VAL A 261 8.04 0.00 25.00
CA VAL A 261 7.78 -0.98 23.93
C VAL A 261 6.31 -1.33 23.88
N HIS A 262 5.75 -1.24 22.68
CA HIS A 262 4.33 -1.54 22.37
C HIS A 262 4.23 -2.51 21.21
N TRP A 263 3.29 -3.44 21.29
CA TRP A 263 3.05 -4.45 20.26
C TRP A 263 1.73 -4.21 19.56
N GLY A 264 1.65 -4.66 18.33
CA GLY A 264 0.44 -4.54 17.54
C GLY A 264 0.53 -5.19 16.18
N ALA A 265 -0.22 -4.67 15.23
CA ALA A 265 -0.28 -5.15 13.86
C ALA A 265 -0.19 -4.01 12.86
N ALA A 266 0.21 -4.36 11.64
CA ALA A 266 0.35 -3.42 10.56
C ALA A 266 -0.07 -4.02 9.21
N HIS A 267 -0.56 -3.16 8.34
CA HIS A 267 -0.65 -3.35 6.91
C HIS A 267 0.55 -2.64 6.28
N VAL A 268 1.40 -3.39 5.61
CA VAL A 268 2.61 -2.90 4.96
C VAL A 268 2.49 -3.14 3.47
N GLU A 269 2.46 -2.07 2.68
CA GLU A 269 2.64 -2.16 1.25
C GLU A 269 4.10 -1.87 0.92
N HIS A 270 4.75 -2.84 0.27
CA HIS A 270 6.16 -2.75 -0.06
C HIS A 270 6.45 -3.43 -1.40
N TYR A 271 7.15 -2.72 -2.27
CA TYR A 271 7.59 -3.26 -3.54
C TYR A 271 8.75 -2.48 -4.14
N TYR A 272 9.36 -3.07 -5.14
CA TYR A 272 10.40 -2.48 -5.97
C TYR A 272 9.92 -2.30 -7.41
N ASN A 273 10.22 -1.14 -7.98
CA ASN A 273 10.13 -0.86 -9.41
C ASN A 273 11.55 -0.79 -9.98
N GLY A 274 12.05 -1.91 -10.51
CA GLY A 274 13.41 -2.00 -11.04
C GLY A 274 14.49 -2.22 -9.98
N PRO A 275 15.72 -1.78 -10.25
CA PRO A 275 16.86 -2.01 -9.37
C PRO A 275 16.79 -1.20 -8.08
N TYR A 276 17.37 -1.76 -7.01
CA TYR A 276 17.57 -1.05 -5.76
C TYR A 276 18.91 -1.46 -5.15
N ARG A 277 19.94 -0.63 -5.34
CA ARG A 277 21.34 -0.94 -5.00
C ARG A 277 21.61 -1.12 -3.52
N PRO A 278 20.98 -0.38 -2.59
CA PRO A 278 21.23 -0.57 -1.16
C PRO A 278 21.02 -2.00 -0.67
N TYR A 279 20.17 -2.78 -1.35
CA TYR A 279 19.96 -4.21 -1.03
C TYR A 279 20.49 -5.17 -2.12
N GLY A 280 21.25 -4.66 -3.10
CA GLY A 280 21.83 -5.49 -4.16
C GLY A 280 20.82 -6.04 -5.17
N PHE A 281 19.68 -5.39 -5.33
CA PHE A 281 18.68 -5.76 -6.33
C PHE A 281 18.96 -5.05 -7.65
N GLU A 282 19.08 -5.86 -8.72
CA GLU A 282 19.28 -5.42 -10.09
C GLU A 282 17.96 -5.45 -10.89
#